data_0fa4bf51dea6c09bac26dc40839b5ee0
#
_entry.id   0fa4bf51dea6c09bac26dc40839b5ee0
#
_cell.length_a   1.000
_cell.length_b   1.000
_cell.length_c   1.000
_cell.angle_alpha   90.00
_cell.angle_beta   90.00
_cell.angle_gamma   90.00
#
_symmetry.space_group_name_H-M   'P 1'
#
loop_
_entity.id
_entity.type
_entity.pdbx_description
1 polymer ?
#
loop_
_entity_poly.entity_id
_entity_poly.type
_entity_poly.pdbx_seq_one_letter_code
_entity_poly.pdbx_strand_id
1 'polypeptide(L)'
;MDVHHARAFLAVAEELHFGRAAARLRMAQPALSRLIKALEKDLGAPVFERSTRHVSLTPAGAALVEVARELVAVSERARDTVRGAVTGETGVVRLGFAGASINRSVARLAREVRARCPGVRLELHSSQFSPQGLERVISGDLDLSVGRWDFLPADVRSYLVGRERLIVAMPRTHRLASASSVAMADLAEEEWITLPGGSMSALSNRLQSLARTAGFVPRVREHAPDSWTQTLLVDAGVGIALTLDSVRDNIGADGVAWLPLDPPGPPLEVRLIWREHDDNRAVERVTRIAAALFPARPAAG
;
A
#
# COMPACT_ATOMS: atom_id res chain seq x y z
N MET A 1 30.14 -17.57 -23.22
CA MET A 1 28.97 -18.47 -22.96
C MET A 1 27.74 -17.61 -22.73
N ASP A 2 26.60 -17.96 -23.34
CA ASP A 2 25.28 -17.35 -23.11
C ASP A 2 24.25 -18.38 -22.63
N VAL A 3 22.99 -17.97 -22.40
CA VAL A 3 21.93 -18.83 -21.88
C VAL A 3 21.57 -19.97 -22.84
N HIS A 4 21.71 -19.77 -24.16
CA HIS A 4 21.46 -20.85 -25.14
C HIS A 4 22.53 -21.93 -25.04
N HIS A 5 23.78 -21.52 -24.90
CA HIS A 5 24.90 -22.44 -24.65
C HIS A 5 24.71 -23.20 -23.33
N ALA A 6 24.31 -22.50 -22.24
CA ALA A 6 24.08 -23.11 -20.94
C ALA A 6 22.94 -24.16 -20.99
N ARG A 7 21.83 -23.85 -21.63
CA ARG A 7 20.72 -24.80 -21.80
C ARG A 7 21.09 -26.02 -22.65
N ALA A 8 21.81 -25.79 -23.74
CA ALA A 8 22.31 -26.86 -24.59
C ALA A 8 23.27 -27.80 -23.83
N PHE A 9 24.20 -27.21 -23.08
CA PHE A 9 25.14 -27.96 -22.24
C PHE A 9 24.42 -28.79 -21.18
N LEU A 10 23.50 -28.20 -20.40
CA LEU A 10 22.75 -28.90 -19.36
C LEU A 10 21.93 -30.04 -19.92
N ALA A 11 21.26 -29.86 -21.07
CA ALA A 11 20.51 -30.92 -21.70
C ALA A 11 21.39 -32.13 -22.09
N VAL A 12 22.60 -31.90 -22.62
CA VAL A 12 23.55 -32.97 -22.92
C VAL A 12 24.11 -33.59 -21.64
N ALA A 13 24.40 -32.80 -20.61
CA ALA A 13 24.92 -33.26 -19.32
C ALA A 13 23.93 -34.20 -18.59
N GLU A 14 22.63 -33.91 -18.68
CA GLU A 14 21.58 -34.73 -18.08
C GLU A 14 21.27 -35.99 -18.89
N GLU A 15 21.23 -35.89 -20.20
CA GLU A 15 20.90 -37.02 -21.09
C GLU A 15 22.08 -37.92 -21.38
N LEU A 16 23.30 -37.42 -21.26
CA LEU A 16 24.54 -38.10 -21.68
C LEU A 16 24.44 -38.70 -23.10
N HIS A 17 23.61 -38.07 -23.94
CA HIS A 17 23.33 -38.51 -25.30
C HIS A 17 22.85 -37.35 -26.17
N PHE A 18 23.61 -36.94 -27.18
CA PHE A 18 23.32 -35.79 -28.04
C PHE A 18 21.96 -35.92 -28.78
N GLY A 19 21.57 -37.12 -29.22
CA GLY A 19 20.28 -37.32 -29.91
C GLY A 19 19.08 -37.09 -28.97
N ARG A 20 19.12 -37.63 -27.75
CA ARG A 20 18.07 -37.39 -26.75
C ARG A 20 18.00 -35.95 -26.31
N ALA A 21 19.15 -35.34 -26.03
CA ALA A 21 19.23 -33.90 -25.69
C ALA A 21 18.69 -33.02 -26.80
N ALA A 22 19.00 -33.30 -28.06
CA ALA A 22 18.50 -32.55 -29.22
C ALA A 22 16.96 -32.69 -29.35
N ALA A 23 16.43 -33.92 -29.18
CA ALA A 23 14.98 -34.16 -29.19
C ALA A 23 14.27 -33.37 -28.05
N ARG A 24 14.83 -33.38 -26.83
CA ARG A 24 14.32 -32.59 -25.68
C ARG A 24 14.30 -31.10 -25.95
N LEU A 25 15.32 -30.58 -26.61
CA LEU A 25 15.43 -29.17 -26.99
C LEU A 25 14.67 -28.82 -28.28
N ARG A 26 14.00 -29.80 -28.91
CA ARG A 26 13.30 -29.66 -30.19
C ARG A 26 14.17 -29.08 -31.31
N MET A 27 15.40 -29.58 -31.41
CA MET A 27 16.36 -29.14 -32.40
C MET A 27 17.04 -30.34 -33.09
N ALA A 28 17.66 -30.07 -34.25
CA ALA A 28 18.44 -31.11 -34.93
C ALA A 28 19.75 -31.39 -34.19
N GLN A 29 20.14 -32.68 -34.06
CA GLN A 29 21.38 -33.08 -33.39
C GLN A 29 22.65 -32.38 -33.95
N PRO A 30 22.80 -32.17 -35.30
CA PRO A 30 23.96 -31.39 -35.79
C PRO A 30 24.02 -29.94 -35.31
N ALA A 31 22.83 -29.31 -35.08
CA ALA A 31 22.74 -27.96 -34.54
C ALA A 31 23.20 -27.92 -33.07
N LEU A 32 22.72 -28.88 -32.24
CA LEU A 32 23.17 -29.01 -30.86
C LEU A 32 24.67 -29.27 -30.76
N SER A 33 25.22 -30.15 -31.63
CA SER A 33 26.66 -30.43 -31.68
C SER A 33 27.47 -29.19 -32.02
N ARG A 34 27.03 -28.34 -32.93
CA ARG A 34 27.67 -27.05 -33.25
C ARG A 34 27.65 -26.08 -32.08
N LEU A 35 26.50 -25.99 -31.37
CA LEU A 35 26.35 -25.17 -30.21
C LEU A 35 27.32 -25.57 -29.08
N ILE A 36 27.46 -26.86 -28.81
CA ILE A 36 28.40 -27.35 -27.79
C ILE A 36 29.86 -27.09 -28.24
N LYS A 37 30.19 -27.32 -29.52
CA LYS A 37 31.54 -26.98 -30.02
C LYS A 37 31.86 -25.47 -29.93
N ALA A 38 30.84 -24.61 -30.15
CA ALA A 38 31.02 -23.17 -29.98
C ALA A 38 31.26 -22.82 -28.52
N LEU A 39 30.53 -23.44 -27.59
CA LEU A 39 30.75 -23.30 -26.14
C LEU A 39 32.13 -23.74 -25.72
N GLU A 40 32.59 -24.95 -26.16
CA GLU A 40 33.91 -25.47 -25.84
C GLU A 40 35.04 -24.57 -26.37
N LYS A 41 34.84 -23.99 -27.56
CA LYS A 41 35.77 -23.00 -28.14
C LYS A 41 35.80 -21.69 -27.32
N ASP A 42 34.64 -21.23 -26.88
CA ASP A 42 34.54 -20.00 -26.08
C ASP A 42 35.20 -20.18 -24.69
N LEU A 43 35.03 -21.36 -24.08
CA LEU A 43 35.61 -21.70 -22.78
C LEU A 43 37.10 -22.14 -22.86
N GLY A 44 37.64 -22.42 -24.05
CA GLY A 44 38.97 -22.90 -24.24
C GLY A 44 39.24 -24.33 -23.76
N ALA A 45 38.20 -25.08 -23.43
CA ALA A 45 38.32 -26.45 -22.92
C ALA A 45 37.09 -27.33 -23.35
N PRO A 46 37.32 -28.65 -23.64
CA PRO A 46 36.23 -29.57 -23.86
C PRO A 46 35.43 -29.79 -22.56
N VAL A 47 34.12 -29.77 -22.66
CA VAL A 47 33.18 -30.02 -21.53
C VAL A 47 32.62 -31.44 -21.58
N PHE A 48 32.72 -32.13 -22.71
CA PHE A 48 32.32 -33.53 -22.88
C PHE A 48 33.44 -34.37 -23.46
N GLU A 49 33.62 -35.57 -22.89
CA GLU A 49 34.37 -36.64 -23.53
C GLU A 49 33.42 -37.41 -24.44
N ARG A 50 33.82 -37.64 -25.70
CA ARG A 50 32.99 -38.29 -26.71
C ARG A 50 33.70 -39.53 -27.26
N SER A 51 33.11 -40.66 -27.09
CA SER A 51 33.46 -41.87 -27.82
C SER A 51 32.32 -42.31 -28.73
N THR A 52 32.54 -43.27 -29.60
CA THR A 52 31.49 -43.85 -30.48
C THR A 52 30.37 -44.53 -29.67
N ARG A 53 30.59 -44.80 -28.39
CA ARG A 53 29.67 -45.55 -27.52
C ARG A 53 29.24 -44.84 -26.27
N HIS A 54 29.89 -43.71 -25.92
CA HIS A 54 29.66 -43.06 -24.63
C HIS A 54 29.95 -41.56 -24.69
N VAL A 55 29.11 -40.80 -23.97
CA VAL A 55 29.31 -39.37 -23.69
C VAL A 55 29.35 -39.18 -22.18
N SER A 56 30.41 -38.52 -21.68
CA SER A 56 30.57 -38.21 -20.26
C SER A 56 31.04 -36.76 -20.09
N LEU A 57 30.88 -36.19 -18.90
CA LEU A 57 31.43 -34.90 -18.56
C LEU A 57 32.95 -35.02 -18.35
N THR A 58 33.71 -34.02 -18.86
CA THR A 58 35.08 -33.79 -18.43
C THR A 58 35.10 -33.15 -17.02
N PRO A 59 36.23 -33.06 -16.33
CA PRO A 59 36.32 -32.27 -15.09
C PRO A 59 35.86 -30.81 -15.28
N ALA A 60 36.16 -30.18 -16.41
CA ALA A 60 35.69 -28.85 -16.76
C ALA A 60 34.17 -28.82 -16.96
N GLY A 61 33.62 -29.84 -17.61
CA GLY A 61 32.17 -29.99 -17.75
C GLY A 61 31.47 -30.17 -16.40
N ALA A 62 32.04 -31.01 -15.52
CA ALA A 62 31.46 -31.22 -14.19
C ALA A 62 31.42 -29.91 -13.36
N ALA A 63 32.53 -29.14 -13.41
CA ALA A 63 32.58 -27.82 -12.73
C ALA A 63 31.62 -26.79 -13.34
N LEU A 64 31.28 -26.90 -14.63
CA LEU A 64 30.38 -25.97 -15.32
C LEU A 64 28.91 -26.20 -14.97
N VAL A 65 28.48 -27.37 -14.49
CA VAL A 65 27.07 -27.72 -14.31
C VAL A 65 26.32 -26.71 -13.43
N GLU A 66 26.85 -26.42 -12.25
CA GLU A 66 26.17 -25.50 -11.32
C GLU A 66 26.15 -24.06 -11.85
N VAL A 67 27.23 -23.59 -12.43
CA VAL A 67 27.31 -22.24 -13.01
C VAL A 67 26.33 -22.08 -14.19
N ALA A 68 26.20 -23.12 -15.02
CA ALA A 68 25.23 -23.13 -16.12
C ALA A 68 23.78 -23.11 -15.60
N ARG A 69 23.47 -23.83 -14.52
CA ARG A 69 22.14 -23.80 -13.86
C ARG A 69 21.84 -22.41 -13.32
N GLU A 70 22.77 -21.79 -12.64
CA GLU A 70 22.61 -20.43 -12.14
C GLU A 70 22.34 -19.42 -13.25
N LEU A 71 23.09 -19.48 -14.36
CA LEU A 71 22.89 -18.59 -15.51
C LEU A 71 21.49 -18.73 -16.10
N VAL A 72 20.99 -19.96 -16.27
CA VAL A 72 19.62 -20.21 -16.75
C VAL A 72 18.60 -19.67 -15.76
N ALA A 73 18.78 -19.93 -14.46
CA ALA A 73 17.88 -19.46 -13.42
C ALA A 73 17.82 -17.92 -13.33
N VAL A 74 18.98 -17.22 -13.47
CA VAL A 74 19.04 -15.75 -13.53
C VAL A 74 18.26 -15.22 -14.73
N SER A 75 18.41 -15.84 -15.89
CA SER A 75 17.69 -15.44 -17.10
C SER A 75 16.18 -15.62 -16.98
N GLU A 76 15.72 -16.69 -16.33
CA GLU A 76 14.31 -16.93 -16.05
C GLU A 76 13.76 -15.92 -15.06
N ARG A 77 14.46 -15.66 -13.94
CA ARG A 77 14.10 -14.62 -12.99
C ARG A 77 13.96 -13.25 -13.65
N ALA A 78 14.86 -12.88 -14.55
CA ALA A 78 14.79 -11.60 -15.28
C ALA A 78 13.49 -11.49 -16.10
N ARG A 79 13.11 -12.57 -16.79
CA ARG A 79 11.84 -12.62 -17.55
C ARG A 79 10.61 -12.53 -16.66
N ASP A 80 10.64 -13.24 -15.51
CA ASP A 80 9.54 -13.24 -14.55
C ASP A 80 9.40 -11.86 -13.89
N THR A 81 10.52 -11.20 -13.58
CA THR A 81 10.52 -9.82 -13.05
C THR A 81 9.86 -8.85 -14.03
N VAL A 82 10.25 -8.90 -15.31
CA VAL A 82 9.63 -8.04 -16.34
C VAL A 82 8.14 -8.37 -16.50
N ARG A 83 7.79 -9.64 -16.57
CA ARG A 83 6.39 -10.08 -16.65
C ARG A 83 5.60 -9.60 -15.44
N GLY A 84 6.12 -9.80 -14.23
CA GLY A 84 5.49 -9.35 -12.99
C GLY A 84 5.24 -7.84 -12.97
N ALA A 85 6.19 -7.05 -13.45
CA ALA A 85 6.02 -5.59 -13.57
C ALA A 85 4.93 -5.22 -14.58
N VAL A 86 4.89 -5.89 -15.75
CA VAL A 86 3.88 -5.66 -16.78
C VAL A 86 2.48 -6.08 -16.32
N THR A 87 2.36 -7.16 -15.56
CA THR A 87 1.07 -7.68 -15.04
C THR A 87 0.67 -7.07 -13.69
N GLY A 88 1.53 -6.27 -13.06
CA GLY A 88 1.33 -5.74 -11.70
C GLY A 88 1.44 -6.81 -10.60
N GLU A 89 2.03 -7.96 -10.87
CA GLU A 89 2.30 -9.01 -9.87
C GLU A 89 3.46 -8.67 -8.96
N THR A 90 4.34 -7.81 -9.44
CA THR A 90 5.46 -7.25 -8.68
C THR A 90 5.45 -5.73 -8.79
N GLY A 91 5.99 -5.05 -7.80
CA GLY A 91 6.12 -3.59 -7.83
C GLY A 91 6.07 -2.98 -6.43
N VAL A 92 6.15 -1.66 -6.39
CA VAL A 92 6.03 -0.86 -5.17
C VAL A 92 4.78 0.00 -5.29
N VAL A 93 3.97 0.02 -4.23
CA VAL A 93 2.81 0.91 -4.12
C VAL A 93 2.99 1.76 -2.86
N ARG A 94 3.07 3.08 -3.03
CA ARG A 94 3.25 4.06 -1.97
C ARG A 94 1.89 4.55 -1.48
N LEU A 95 1.56 4.22 -0.23
CA LEU A 95 0.28 4.57 0.40
C LEU A 95 0.46 5.64 1.46
N GLY A 96 -0.11 6.82 1.22
CA GLY A 96 -0.19 7.91 2.18
C GLY A 96 -1.39 7.79 3.13
N PHE A 97 -1.20 8.16 4.39
CA PHE A 97 -2.28 8.23 5.38
C PHE A 97 -1.91 9.13 6.56
N ALA A 98 -2.91 9.62 7.28
CA ALA A 98 -2.68 10.37 8.52
C ALA A 98 -3.78 10.12 9.56
N GLY A 99 -3.38 10.28 10.82
CA GLY A 99 -4.27 10.21 11.97
C GLY A 99 -4.53 8.79 12.46
N ALA A 100 -4.82 8.71 13.75
CA ALA A 100 -5.06 7.46 14.43
C ALA A 100 -6.32 6.72 13.94
N SER A 101 -7.29 7.45 13.41
CA SER A 101 -8.60 6.91 12.99
C SER A 101 -8.52 5.83 11.90
N ILE A 102 -7.56 5.93 10.97
CA ILE A 102 -7.47 5.03 9.81
C ILE A 102 -6.42 3.92 9.96
N ASN A 103 -5.66 3.89 11.06
CA ASN A 103 -4.58 2.92 11.27
C ASN A 103 -5.05 1.46 11.13
N ARG A 104 -6.22 1.11 11.66
CA ARG A 104 -6.76 -0.26 11.54
C ARG A 104 -7.09 -0.63 10.11
N SER A 105 -7.67 0.31 9.34
CA SER A 105 -8.00 0.08 7.92
C SER A 105 -6.74 -0.10 7.07
N VAL A 106 -5.73 0.75 7.29
CA VAL A 106 -4.43 0.64 6.61
C VAL A 106 -3.73 -0.68 6.96
N ALA A 107 -3.68 -1.05 8.24
CA ALA A 107 -3.08 -2.31 8.67
C ALA A 107 -3.81 -3.53 8.09
N ARG A 108 -5.15 -3.49 7.98
CA ARG A 108 -5.95 -4.54 7.37
C ARG A 108 -5.66 -4.65 5.87
N LEU A 109 -5.60 -3.53 5.16
CA LEU A 109 -5.24 -3.50 3.74
C LEU A 109 -3.83 -4.05 3.51
N ALA A 110 -2.85 -3.63 4.31
CA ALA A 110 -1.47 -4.10 4.19
C ALA A 110 -1.35 -5.63 4.39
N ARG A 111 -2.08 -6.20 5.35
CA ARG A 111 -2.13 -7.67 5.54
C ARG A 111 -2.70 -8.40 4.33
N GLU A 112 -3.80 -7.89 3.77
CA GLU A 112 -4.45 -8.50 2.59
C GLU A 112 -3.57 -8.39 1.33
N VAL A 113 -2.92 -7.25 1.12
CA VAL A 113 -1.97 -7.08 0.01
C VAL A 113 -0.83 -8.06 0.14
N ARG A 114 -0.22 -8.17 1.33
CA ARG A 114 0.87 -9.12 1.58
C ARG A 114 0.44 -10.58 1.33
N ALA A 115 -0.78 -10.94 1.72
CA ALA A 115 -1.30 -12.30 1.55
C ALA A 115 -1.64 -12.64 0.10
N ARG A 116 -2.26 -11.71 -0.64
CA ARG A 116 -2.78 -11.94 -1.99
C ARG A 116 -1.83 -11.55 -3.11
N CYS A 117 -0.91 -10.64 -2.84
CA CYS A 117 0.06 -10.11 -3.80
C CYS A 117 1.47 -10.04 -3.18
N PRO A 118 2.11 -11.19 -2.86
CA PRO A 118 3.39 -11.23 -2.15
C PRO A 118 4.53 -10.54 -2.90
N GLY A 119 4.40 -10.36 -4.23
CA GLY A 119 5.35 -9.63 -5.05
C GLY A 119 5.15 -8.10 -5.05
N VAL A 120 4.05 -7.60 -4.45
CA VAL A 120 3.78 -6.16 -4.32
C VAL A 120 4.23 -5.67 -2.95
N ARG A 121 5.18 -4.74 -2.93
CA ARG A 121 5.63 -4.06 -1.70
C ARG A 121 4.76 -2.82 -1.46
N LEU A 122 3.99 -2.82 -0.38
CA LEU A 122 3.24 -1.65 0.06
C LEU A 122 4.12 -0.81 0.99
N GLU A 123 4.51 0.39 0.54
CA GLU A 123 5.24 1.37 1.34
C GLU A 123 4.25 2.32 2.03
N LEU A 124 4.32 2.37 3.36
CA LEU A 124 3.42 3.17 4.18
C LEU A 124 4.05 4.51 4.54
N HIS A 125 3.42 5.61 4.13
CA HIS A 125 3.84 6.98 4.41
C HIS A 125 2.85 7.61 5.39
N SER A 126 3.24 7.72 6.66
CA SER A 126 2.45 8.36 7.72
C SER A 126 2.45 9.89 7.60
N SER A 127 1.67 10.56 8.44
CA SER A 127 1.57 12.03 8.52
C SER A 127 1.15 12.72 7.21
N GLN A 128 0.45 12.00 6.33
CA GLN A 128 -0.10 12.54 5.10
C GLN A 128 -1.57 12.90 5.33
N PHE A 129 -1.84 14.11 5.83
CA PHE A 129 -3.20 14.61 5.95
C PHE A 129 -3.86 14.74 4.57
N SER A 130 -5.20 14.76 4.55
CA SER A 130 -5.95 14.68 3.28
C SER A 130 -5.51 15.67 2.20
N PRO A 131 -5.23 16.97 2.50
CA PRO A 131 -4.73 17.90 1.49
C PRO A 131 -3.37 17.46 0.92
N GLN A 132 -2.39 17.21 1.78
CA GLN A 132 -1.04 16.78 1.37
C GLN A 132 -1.06 15.43 0.66
N GLY A 133 -1.89 14.50 1.15
CA GLY A 133 -2.08 13.20 0.51
C GLY A 133 -2.62 13.32 -0.90
N LEU A 134 -3.58 14.24 -1.15
CA LEU A 134 -4.12 14.52 -2.48
C LEU A 134 -3.07 15.12 -3.41
N GLU A 135 -2.35 16.16 -2.96
CA GLU A 135 -1.28 16.80 -3.74
C GLU A 135 -0.22 15.78 -4.17
N ARG A 136 0.21 14.91 -3.24
CA ARG A 136 1.22 13.89 -3.51
C ARG A 136 0.73 12.75 -4.38
N VAL A 137 -0.57 12.45 -4.39
CA VAL A 137 -1.17 11.52 -5.36
C VAL A 137 -1.17 12.14 -6.75
N ILE A 138 -1.55 13.42 -6.88
CA ILE A 138 -1.55 14.13 -8.17
C ILE A 138 -0.13 14.27 -8.72
N SER A 139 0.86 14.61 -7.89
CA SER A 139 2.28 14.74 -8.32
C SER A 139 2.94 13.40 -8.66
N GLY A 140 2.38 12.26 -8.23
CA GLY A 140 2.98 10.95 -8.41
C GLY A 140 3.98 10.53 -7.32
N ASP A 141 4.17 11.34 -6.28
CA ASP A 141 4.99 10.98 -5.11
C ASP A 141 4.35 9.87 -4.28
N LEU A 142 3.03 9.79 -4.29
CA LEU A 142 2.24 8.70 -3.76
C LEU A 142 1.42 8.06 -4.88
N ASP A 143 1.21 6.77 -4.77
CA ASP A 143 0.34 6.02 -5.67
C ASP A 143 -1.11 6.01 -5.14
N LEU A 144 -1.25 5.93 -3.83
CA LEU A 144 -2.52 5.88 -3.10
C LEU A 144 -2.51 6.83 -1.90
N SER A 145 -3.66 7.34 -1.51
CA SER A 145 -3.84 7.98 -0.20
C SER A 145 -5.17 7.61 0.43
N VAL A 146 -5.18 7.43 1.76
CA VAL A 146 -6.40 7.24 2.54
C VAL A 146 -6.65 8.49 3.38
N GLY A 147 -7.82 9.07 3.21
CA GLY A 147 -8.16 10.31 3.89
C GLY A 147 -9.64 10.68 3.73
N ARG A 148 -9.95 11.96 3.97
CA ARG A 148 -11.29 12.55 3.91
C ARG A 148 -11.24 13.82 3.09
N TRP A 149 -12.03 13.87 2.04
CA TRP A 149 -12.09 15.00 1.13
C TRP A 149 -13.54 15.37 0.86
N ASP A 150 -13.87 16.65 0.96
CA ASP A 150 -15.18 17.16 0.55
C ASP A 150 -15.28 17.22 -0.98
N PHE A 151 -14.17 17.45 -1.67
CA PHE A 151 -14.06 17.49 -3.13
C PHE A 151 -12.82 16.76 -3.61
N LEU A 152 -12.93 16.12 -4.77
CA LEU A 152 -11.82 15.47 -5.47
C LEU A 152 -11.79 15.98 -6.92
N PRO A 153 -10.61 16.22 -7.51
CA PRO A 153 -10.45 16.52 -8.93
C PRO A 153 -10.97 15.39 -9.83
N ALA A 154 -11.31 15.71 -11.07
CA ALA A 154 -11.88 14.74 -12.01
C ALA A 154 -10.91 13.62 -12.42
N ASP A 155 -9.61 13.88 -12.37
CA ASP A 155 -8.52 12.95 -12.68
C ASP A 155 -8.10 12.06 -11.49
N VAL A 156 -8.82 12.19 -10.36
CA VAL A 156 -8.61 11.37 -9.16
C VAL A 156 -9.79 10.43 -8.95
N ARG A 157 -9.50 9.15 -8.98
CA ARG A 157 -10.46 8.09 -8.63
C ARG A 157 -10.52 7.90 -7.12
N SER A 158 -11.66 7.49 -6.64
CA SER A 158 -11.85 7.20 -5.21
C SER A 158 -12.71 5.97 -4.96
N TYR A 159 -12.44 5.35 -3.81
CA TYR A 159 -13.24 4.25 -3.27
C TYR A 159 -13.58 4.50 -1.80
N LEU A 160 -14.84 4.27 -1.41
CA LEU A 160 -15.30 4.44 -0.03
C LEU A 160 -14.78 3.30 0.85
N VAL A 161 -13.91 3.62 1.79
CA VAL A 161 -13.34 2.67 2.77
C VAL A 161 -14.25 2.52 3.99
N GLY A 162 -14.91 3.61 4.41
CA GLY A 162 -15.81 3.61 5.56
C GLY A 162 -16.43 4.97 5.86
N ARG A 163 -17.25 5.01 6.89
CA ARG A 163 -17.85 6.24 7.43
C ARG A 163 -17.58 6.31 8.92
N GLU A 164 -17.28 7.51 9.41
CA GLU A 164 -16.94 7.79 10.80
C GLU A 164 -17.88 8.84 11.35
N ARG A 165 -18.29 8.65 12.60
CA ARG A 165 -19.15 9.59 13.30
C ARG A 165 -18.35 10.66 14.00
N LEU A 166 -18.88 11.88 13.98
CA LEU A 166 -18.32 13.00 14.73
C LEU A 166 -18.64 12.83 16.21
N ILE A 167 -17.63 13.04 17.03
CA ILE A 167 -17.74 13.09 18.48
C ILE A 167 -16.94 14.28 19.02
N VAL A 168 -17.23 14.69 20.25
CA VAL A 168 -16.45 15.71 20.94
C VAL A 168 -15.59 15.03 22.02
N ALA A 169 -14.30 15.34 22.00
CA ALA A 169 -13.35 14.97 23.05
C ALA A 169 -13.21 16.15 23.99
N MET A 170 -13.35 15.92 25.28
CA MET A 170 -13.18 16.94 26.33
C MET A 170 -12.50 16.34 27.56
N PRO A 171 -11.85 17.15 28.43
CA PRO A 171 -11.29 16.63 29.68
C PRO A 171 -12.37 15.93 30.50
N ARG A 172 -12.03 14.86 31.19
CA ARG A 172 -12.99 14.15 32.07
C ARG A 172 -13.49 15.03 33.23
N THR A 173 -12.78 16.08 33.55
CA THR A 173 -13.16 17.11 34.55
C THR A 173 -14.11 18.18 34.01
N HIS A 174 -14.38 18.15 32.71
CA HIS A 174 -15.25 19.13 32.07
C HIS A 174 -16.70 19.02 32.57
N ARG A 175 -17.41 20.17 32.70
CA ARG A 175 -18.80 20.24 33.22
C ARG A 175 -19.78 19.33 32.50
N LEU A 176 -19.55 19.03 31.22
CA LEU A 176 -20.41 18.18 30.38
C LEU A 176 -19.88 16.73 30.27
N ALA A 177 -18.75 16.39 30.86
CA ALA A 177 -18.09 15.08 30.65
C ALA A 177 -18.93 13.86 31.08
N SER A 178 -19.91 14.06 31.99
CA SER A 178 -20.83 13.02 32.46
C SER A 178 -22.12 12.88 31.65
N ALA A 179 -22.33 13.75 30.65
CA ALA A 179 -23.51 13.69 29.78
C ALA A 179 -23.44 12.49 28.82
N SER A 180 -24.59 12.02 28.35
CA SER A 180 -24.67 10.95 27.34
C SER A 180 -24.39 11.45 25.92
N SER A 181 -24.60 12.75 25.66
CA SER A 181 -24.38 13.45 24.41
C SER A 181 -24.23 14.95 24.67
N VAL A 182 -23.82 15.70 23.67
CA VAL A 182 -23.63 17.16 23.78
C VAL A 182 -24.16 17.87 22.54
N ALA A 183 -24.91 18.96 22.74
CA ALA A 183 -25.31 19.84 21.64
C ALA A 183 -24.17 20.83 21.30
N MET A 184 -24.02 21.14 20.02
CA MET A 184 -22.99 22.13 19.60
C MET A 184 -23.19 23.50 20.26
N ALA A 185 -24.45 23.91 20.52
CA ALA A 185 -24.76 25.16 21.18
C ALA A 185 -24.20 25.26 22.61
N ASP A 186 -24.12 24.13 23.34
CA ASP A 186 -23.58 24.07 24.70
C ASP A 186 -22.06 24.28 24.75
N LEU A 187 -21.40 24.27 23.58
CA LEU A 187 -19.96 24.38 23.41
C LEU A 187 -19.51 25.75 22.86
N ALA A 188 -20.44 26.74 22.81
CA ALA A 188 -20.19 28.03 22.19
C ALA A 188 -19.03 28.84 22.87
N GLU A 189 -18.87 28.67 24.20
CA GLU A 189 -17.85 29.37 24.97
C GLU A 189 -16.53 28.57 25.12
N GLU A 190 -16.49 27.36 24.60
CA GLU A 190 -15.33 26.47 24.75
C GLU A 190 -14.18 26.84 23.81
N GLU A 191 -12.96 26.54 24.24
CA GLU A 191 -11.76 26.67 23.45
C GLU A 191 -11.46 25.38 22.70
N TRP A 192 -11.14 25.49 21.40
CA TRP A 192 -11.00 24.35 20.50
C TRP A 192 -9.56 24.06 20.14
N ILE A 193 -9.22 22.77 20.11
CA ILE A 193 -7.97 22.23 19.57
C ILE A 193 -8.28 21.61 18.21
N THR A 194 -7.63 22.08 17.15
CA THR A 194 -7.88 21.63 15.78
C THR A 194 -6.68 20.91 15.18
N LEU A 195 -6.90 20.15 14.11
CA LEU A 195 -5.85 19.50 13.33
C LEU A 195 -5.43 20.37 12.14
N PRO A 196 -4.26 20.08 11.49
CA PRO A 196 -3.79 20.82 10.34
C PRO A 196 -4.72 20.70 9.12
N GLY A 197 -4.57 21.64 8.18
CA GLY A 197 -5.27 21.65 6.90
C GLY A 197 -6.31 22.77 6.73
N GLY A 198 -6.66 23.50 7.80
CA GLY A 198 -7.55 24.66 7.71
C GLY A 198 -8.82 24.38 6.90
N SER A 199 -9.13 25.24 5.93
CA SER A 199 -10.30 25.10 5.03
C SER A 199 -10.23 23.89 4.08
N MET A 200 -9.07 23.29 3.92
CA MET A 200 -8.90 22.05 3.13
C MET A 200 -9.14 20.77 3.95
N SER A 201 -9.33 20.90 5.27
CA SER A 201 -9.63 19.78 6.16
C SER A 201 -11.14 19.55 6.27
N ALA A 202 -11.63 18.38 5.84
CA ALA A 202 -13.03 18.02 5.98
C ALA A 202 -13.52 18.09 7.44
N LEU A 203 -12.68 17.72 8.41
CA LEU A 203 -13.02 17.78 9.83
C LEU A 203 -13.15 19.23 10.32
N SER A 204 -12.21 20.11 9.93
CA SER A 204 -12.28 21.54 10.25
C SER A 204 -13.51 22.21 9.61
N ASN A 205 -13.85 21.84 8.38
CA ASN A 205 -15.06 22.33 7.71
C ASN A 205 -16.32 21.88 8.43
N ARG A 206 -16.35 20.64 8.97
CA ARG A 206 -17.47 20.16 9.81
C ARG A 206 -17.62 20.96 11.09
N LEU A 207 -16.50 21.23 11.79
CA LEU A 207 -16.52 22.08 13.00
C LEU A 207 -17.10 23.46 12.69
N GLN A 208 -16.60 24.11 11.66
CA GLN A 208 -17.07 25.44 11.25
C GLN A 208 -18.56 25.46 10.86
N SER A 209 -19.00 24.43 10.11
CA SER A 209 -20.40 24.31 9.68
C SER A 209 -21.34 24.09 10.87
N LEU A 210 -21.00 23.15 11.75
CA LEU A 210 -21.81 22.84 12.93
C LEU A 210 -21.90 24.02 13.90
N ALA A 211 -20.77 24.69 14.16
CA ALA A 211 -20.74 25.85 15.02
C ALA A 211 -21.56 27.02 14.45
N ARG A 212 -21.47 27.28 13.14
CA ARG A 212 -22.27 28.31 12.46
C ARG A 212 -23.77 28.00 12.56
N THR A 213 -24.16 26.74 12.38
CA THR A 213 -25.57 26.31 12.54
C THR A 213 -26.04 26.51 13.99
N ALA A 214 -25.14 26.35 14.97
CA ALA A 214 -25.42 26.60 16.39
C ALA A 214 -25.28 28.07 16.80
N GLY A 215 -24.95 28.99 15.87
CA GLY A 215 -24.93 30.43 16.10
C GLY A 215 -23.63 30.99 16.67
N PHE A 216 -22.50 30.26 16.55
CA PHE A 216 -21.20 30.74 17.06
C PHE A 216 -20.04 30.48 16.11
N VAL A 217 -18.89 31.09 16.40
CA VAL A 217 -17.61 30.82 15.72
C VAL A 217 -16.66 30.16 16.72
N PRO A 218 -16.07 28.98 16.38
CA PRO A 218 -15.16 28.31 17.29
C PRO A 218 -13.93 29.14 17.64
N ARG A 219 -13.61 29.27 18.91
CA ARG A 219 -12.39 29.91 19.39
C ARG A 219 -11.25 28.90 19.35
N VAL A 220 -10.46 28.89 18.27
CA VAL A 220 -9.32 27.97 18.15
C VAL A 220 -8.17 28.46 19.02
N ARG A 221 -7.82 27.68 20.05
CA ARG A 221 -6.72 27.98 20.96
C ARG A 221 -5.41 27.41 20.46
N GLU A 222 -5.46 26.19 19.91
CA GLU A 222 -4.25 25.44 19.56
C GLU A 222 -4.46 24.61 18.28
N HIS A 223 -3.37 24.42 17.53
CA HIS A 223 -3.31 23.51 16.40
C HIS A 223 -2.40 22.34 16.74
N ALA A 224 -2.98 21.16 17.00
CA ALA A 224 -2.22 19.96 17.24
C ALA A 224 -1.69 19.39 15.92
N PRO A 225 -0.44 18.88 15.86
CA PRO A 225 0.12 18.31 14.63
C PRO A 225 -0.55 17.01 14.18
N ASP A 226 -1.15 16.28 15.11
CA ASP A 226 -1.84 15.00 14.87
C ASP A 226 -2.89 14.67 15.94
N SER A 227 -3.66 13.60 15.72
CA SER A 227 -4.73 13.19 16.63
C SER A 227 -4.23 12.70 18.00
N TRP A 228 -3.01 12.18 18.10
CA TRP A 228 -2.41 11.80 19.37
C TRP A 228 -2.13 13.02 20.23
N THR A 229 -1.43 14.01 19.65
CA THR A 229 -1.14 15.28 20.32
C THR A 229 -2.43 16.04 20.63
N GLN A 230 -3.43 16.02 19.72
CA GLN A 230 -4.74 16.60 20.00
C GLN A 230 -5.38 15.99 21.24
N THR A 231 -5.36 14.66 21.36
CA THR A 231 -5.92 13.95 22.51
C THR A 231 -5.15 14.26 23.81
N LEU A 232 -3.81 14.37 23.76
CA LEU A 232 -2.99 14.76 24.91
C LEU A 232 -3.29 16.19 25.38
N LEU A 233 -3.48 17.13 24.46
CA LEU A 233 -3.85 18.50 24.80
C LEU A 233 -5.25 18.60 25.42
N VAL A 234 -6.20 17.77 24.94
CA VAL A 234 -7.52 17.63 25.56
C VAL A 234 -7.40 17.07 26.99
N ASP A 235 -6.63 16.00 27.18
CA ASP A 235 -6.39 15.39 28.49
C ASP A 235 -5.74 16.38 29.48
N ALA A 236 -4.83 17.22 28.97
CA ALA A 236 -4.19 18.29 29.74
C ALA A 236 -5.11 19.48 30.06
N GLY A 237 -6.34 19.49 29.58
CA GLY A 237 -7.30 20.57 29.84
C GLY A 237 -7.06 21.86 29.05
N VAL A 238 -6.30 21.80 27.95
CA VAL A 238 -6.03 23.00 27.10
C VAL A 238 -7.28 23.44 26.35
N GLY A 239 -8.18 22.51 26.01
CA GLY A 239 -9.43 22.78 25.32
C GLY A 239 -10.17 21.51 24.96
N ILE A 240 -11.19 21.63 24.13
CA ILE A 240 -11.97 20.51 23.59
C ILE A 240 -11.65 20.30 22.09
N ALA A 241 -12.03 19.14 21.54
CA ALA A 241 -11.81 18.84 20.14
C ALA A 241 -13.03 18.17 19.48
N LEU A 242 -13.38 18.61 18.26
CA LEU A 242 -14.19 17.81 17.37
C LEU A 242 -13.31 16.73 16.76
N THR A 243 -13.71 15.48 16.90
CA THR A 243 -12.93 14.34 16.44
C THR A 243 -13.86 13.21 15.96
N LEU A 244 -13.33 11.99 15.83
CA LEU A 244 -14.00 10.86 15.22
C LEU A 244 -14.09 9.68 16.21
N ASP A 245 -15.18 8.92 16.14
CA ASP A 245 -15.37 7.72 16.97
C ASP A 245 -14.22 6.71 16.81
N SER A 246 -13.65 6.59 15.62
CA SER A 246 -12.48 5.76 15.35
C SER A 246 -11.18 6.26 16.02
N VAL A 247 -11.05 7.55 16.30
CA VAL A 247 -9.92 8.08 17.09
C VAL A 247 -10.02 7.58 18.54
N ARG A 248 -11.19 7.71 19.16
CA ARG A 248 -11.46 7.14 20.50
C ARG A 248 -11.08 5.66 20.55
N ASP A 249 -11.54 4.87 19.56
CA ASP A 249 -11.37 3.42 19.52
C ASP A 249 -9.90 2.99 19.30
N ASN A 250 -9.05 3.88 18.79
CA ASN A 250 -7.66 3.59 18.47
C ASN A 250 -6.64 4.21 19.43
N ILE A 251 -6.97 5.33 20.09
CA ILE A 251 -6.04 6.00 21.01
C ILE A 251 -6.29 5.54 22.46
N GLY A 252 -7.53 5.61 22.92
CA GLY A 252 -7.88 5.32 24.31
C GLY A 252 -7.15 6.25 25.31
N ALA A 253 -7.84 7.24 25.90
CA ALA A 253 -7.26 8.12 26.90
C ALA A 253 -8.20 8.17 28.10
N ASP A 254 -7.71 7.77 29.28
CA ASP A 254 -8.52 7.65 30.49
C ASP A 254 -8.94 9.03 31.05
N GLY A 255 -8.19 10.07 30.79
CA GLY A 255 -8.49 11.45 31.19
C GLY A 255 -9.43 12.20 30.24
N VAL A 256 -9.85 11.58 29.13
CA VAL A 256 -10.72 12.18 28.12
C VAL A 256 -12.12 11.56 28.14
N ALA A 257 -13.16 12.40 28.14
CA ALA A 257 -14.54 12.03 27.88
C ALA A 257 -14.84 12.19 26.37
N TRP A 258 -15.50 11.20 25.79
CA TRP A 258 -15.82 11.13 24.36
C TRP A 258 -17.33 11.11 24.18
N LEU A 259 -17.89 12.23 23.77
CA LEU A 259 -19.34 12.41 23.72
C LEU A 259 -19.86 12.50 22.27
N PRO A 260 -20.91 11.77 21.91
CA PRO A 260 -21.58 11.95 20.65
C PRO A 260 -22.27 13.32 20.59
N LEU A 261 -22.34 13.90 19.40
CA LEU A 261 -23.16 15.10 19.15
C LEU A 261 -24.63 14.74 19.12
N ASP A 262 -25.47 15.65 19.63
CA ASP A 262 -26.92 15.60 19.55
C ASP A 262 -27.45 16.96 19.10
N PRO A 263 -28.11 17.06 17.92
CA PRO A 263 -28.26 16.01 16.91
C PRO A 263 -26.92 15.57 16.30
N PRO A 264 -26.82 14.31 15.85
CA PRO A 264 -25.59 13.83 15.25
C PRO A 264 -25.29 14.58 13.94
N GLY A 265 -24.05 15.02 13.79
CA GLY A 265 -23.59 15.59 12.53
C GLY A 265 -23.50 14.55 11.40
N PRO A 266 -23.48 14.98 10.14
CA PRO A 266 -23.29 14.06 9.03
C PRO A 266 -21.94 13.34 9.15
N PRO A 267 -21.91 12.00 8.92
CA PRO A 267 -20.66 11.24 9.03
C PRO A 267 -19.63 11.68 8.00
N LEU A 268 -18.37 11.55 8.34
CA LEU A 268 -17.27 11.76 7.40
C LEU A 268 -16.96 10.47 6.65
N GLU A 269 -16.82 10.58 5.33
CA GLU A 269 -16.43 9.47 4.48
C GLU A 269 -14.90 9.34 4.45
N VAL A 270 -14.41 8.15 4.76
CA VAL A 270 -13.02 7.76 4.55
C VAL A 270 -12.90 7.16 3.16
N ARG A 271 -12.05 7.72 2.34
CA ARG A 271 -11.83 7.27 0.97
C ARG A 271 -10.39 6.86 0.74
N LEU A 272 -10.18 5.86 -0.10
CA LEU A 272 -8.93 5.56 -0.76
C LEU A 272 -8.96 6.28 -2.11
N ILE A 273 -7.92 7.04 -2.44
CA ILE A 273 -7.80 7.78 -3.70
C ILE A 273 -6.56 7.37 -4.47
N TRP A 274 -6.61 7.51 -5.82
CA TRP A 274 -5.51 7.28 -6.75
C TRP A 274 -5.74 8.05 -8.05
N ARG A 275 -4.69 8.21 -8.87
CA ARG A 275 -4.81 8.82 -10.21
C ARG A 275 -5.70 7.96 -11.12
N GLU A 276 -6.54 8.57 -11.94
CA GLU A 276 -7.36 7.86 -12.93
C GLU A 276 -6.49 7.12 -13.94
N HIS A 277 -5.42 7.78 -14.39
CA HIS A 277 -4.42 7.19 -15.28
C HIS A 277 -3.13 6.97 -14.47
N ASP A 278 -2.85 5.74 -14.15
CA ASP A 278 -1.67 5.34 -13.39
C ASP A 278 -0.92 4.24 -14.15
N ASP A 279 0.38 4.46 -14.40
CA ASP A 279 1.24 3.50 -15.09
C ASP A 279 1.64 2.33 -14.19
N ASN A 280 1.48 2.46 -12.89
CA ASN A 280 1.78 1.43 -11.91
C ASN A 280 0.65 0.39 -11.82
N ARG A 281 0.75 -0.70 -12.58
CA ARG A 281 -0.24 -1.78 -12.60
C ARG A 281 -0.50 -2.44 -11.23
N ALA A 282 0.43 -2.34 -10.31
CA ALA A 282 0.22 -2.85 -8.95
C ALA A 282 -0.85 -2.05 -8.19
N VAL A 283 -1.05 -0.76 -8.52
CA VAL A 283 -2.11 0.08 -7.95
C VAL A 283 -3.49 -0.53 -8.20
N GLU A 284 -3.76 -0.99 -9.44
CA GLU A 284 -5.03 -1.63 -9.77
C GLU A 284 -5.30 -2.89 -8.95
N ARG A 285 -4.26 -3.68 -8.65
CA ARG A 285 -4.40 -4.85 -7.78
C ARG A 285 -4.72 -4.47 -6.33
N VAL A 286 -4.01 -3.47 -5.80
CA VAL A 286 -4.24 -3.00 -4.43
C VAL A 286 -5.63 -2.38 -4.28
N THR A 287 -6.09 -1.58 -5.25
CA THR A 287 -7.44 -0.98 -5.22
C THR A 287 -8.54 -2.04 -5.33
N ARG A 288 -8.35 -3.10 -6.11
CA ARG A 288 -9.27 -4.25 -6.18
C ARG A 288 -9.33 -5.01 -4.86
N ILE A 289 -8.20 -5.20 -4.17
CA ILE A 289 -8.16 -5.78 -2.83
C ILE A 289 -8.91 -4.88 -1.85
N ALA A 290 -8.69 -3.56 -1.89
CA ALA A 290 -9.39 -2.61 -1.04
C ALA A 290 -10.92 -2.66 -1.25
N ALA A 291 -11.39 -2.75 -2.50
CA ALA A 291 -12.80 -2.87 -2.83
C ALA A 291 -13.42 -4.17 -2.27
N ALA A 292 -12.71 -5.28 -2.33
CA ALA A 292 -13.18 -6.55 -1.75
C ALA A 292 -13.17 -6.52 -0.20
N LEU A 293 -12.23 -5.79 0.39
CA LEU A 293 -12.02 -5.72 1.84
C LEU A 293 -13.01 -4.77 2.54
N PHE A 294 -13.38 -3.68 1.89
CA PHE A 294 -14.26 -2.64 2.38
C PHE A 294 -15.52 -2.53 1.49
N PRO A 295 -16.40 -3.52 1.49
CA PRO A 295 -17.60 -3.46 0.66
C PRO A 295 -18.43 -2.22 1.01
N ALA A 296 -18.81 -1.45 0.00
CA ALA A 296 -19.68 -0.28 0.19
C ALA A 296 -20.98 -0.73 0.85
N ARG A 297 -21.11 -0.52 2.16
CA ARG A 297 -22.40 -0.73 2.83
C ARG A 297 -23.35 0.37 2.34
N PRO A 298 -24.56 0.01 1.88
CA PRO A 298 -25.58 1.00 1.63
C PRO A 298 -25.76 1.85 2.89
N ALA A 299 -26.00 3.15 2.73
CA ALA A 299 -26.38 4.00 3.83
C ALA A 299 -27.59 3.33 4.52
N ALA A 300 -27.45 3.00 5.81
CA ALA A 300 -28.63 2.67 6.61
C ALA A 300 -29.53 3.90 6.57
N GLY A 301 -30.72 3.73 5.98
CA GLY A 301 -31.74 4.76 5.88
C GLY A 301 -32.25 5.19 7.25
#